data_2a31e65c83df2a64b27bcc8d6619da13
#
_entry.id   2a31e65c83df2a64b27bcc8d6619da13
#
_cell.length_a   1.000
_cell.length_b   1.000
_cell.length_c   1.000
_cell.angle_alpha   90.00
_cell.angle_beta   90.00
_cell.angle_gamma   90.00
#
_symmetry.space_group_name_H-M   'P 1'
#
loop_
_entity.id
_entity.type
_entity.pdbx_description
1 polymer ?
#
loop_
_entity_poly.entity_id
_entity_poly.type
_entity_poly.pdbx_seq_one_letter_code
_entity_poly.pdbx_strand_id
1 'polypeptide(L)'
;KTVFQVPEIVSDADGQNGLLGFAFHPDFKHNPYIYISGTFKNPKSTDKELPNQTIIRRYTYNKTTDTFEKPIDLIAGLPSSKDHQSGRLVIGPDQKIYYTIGDQGRNQLAYLFLPNQAQHTPTQQELNSKDYHTYMGKVLRLNLDGSIPKDNPSFNGVVSHIYTLGHRNPQGLAFAPNGKLLQSEQGPNSDDEINLVLKGGNYGWPNVAGYKDDSGYAYANYSAATNKSQIKDLAQNGIKVATGVPVTKESEWTGKNFVPPLKTLYTVQDTYNYNDPTCGEMAYICWPTVAPSSAYVYTGGKKAIPGWENTLLVPSLKRGVIFRIKLDPTYSTTLDDAIPMFKSNNRYRDVIASPEGNTLYVLTDTAGNVQKDDGSVTHNLENPGSLIKFTYNGK
;
A
#
# COMPACT_ATOMS: atom_id res chain seq x y z
N LYS A 1 4.24 -28.00 -5.65
CA LYS A 1 4.61 -28.52 -4.33
C LYS A 1 4.56 -27.37 -3.31
N THR A 2 3.82 -27.54 -2.20
CA THR A 2 3.89 -26.62 -1.06
C THR A 2 5.23 -26.83 -0.35
N VAL A 3 6.04 -25.79 -0.25
CA VAL A 3 7.36 -25.82 0.42
C VAL A 3 7.21 -25.47 1.91
N PHE A 4 6.29 -24.54 2.22
CA PHE A 4 6.09 -24.07 3.57
C PHE A 4 4.67 -23.51 3.77
N GLN A 5 4.13 -23.68 4.95
CA GLN A 5 2.89 -23.06 5.39
C GLN A 5 3.18 -22.27 6.66
N VAL A 6 2.88 -20.96 6.63
CA VAL A 6 3.04 -20.11 7.82
C VAL A 6 1.94 -20.44 8.81
N PRO A 7 2.28 -20.93 10.01
CA PRO A 7 1.28 -21.29 11.01
C PRO A 7 0.63 -20.04 11.62
N GLU A 8 -0.58 -20.21 12.19
CA GLU A 8 -1.28 -19.21 13.01
C GLU A 8 -1.66 -17.89 12.28
N ILE A 9 -1.59 -17.87 10.94
CA ILE A 9 -2.07 -16.71 10.18
C ILE A 9 -3.58 -16.55 10.36
N VAL A 10 -3.97 -15.32 10.68
CA VAL A 10 -5.37 -14.89 10.70
C VAL A 10 -5.71 -14.27 9.37
N SER A 11 -6.71 -14.79 8.68
CA SER A 11 -7.23 -14.23 7.43
C SER A 11 -8.75 -14.20 7.51
N ASP A 12 -9.33 -13.02 7.38
CA ASP A 12 -10.76 -12.83 7.33
C ASP A 12 -11.23 -12.83 5.88
N ALA A 13 -12.36 -13.48 5.60
CA ALA A 13 -12.87 -13.63 4.23
C ALA A 13 -13.16 -12.29 3.53
N ASP A 14 -13.59 -11.28 4.31
CA ASP A 14 -13.91 -9.93 3.81
C ASP A 14 -12.83 -8.90 4.17
N GLY A 15 -11.65 -9.37 4.61
CA GLY A 15 -10.56 -8.51 5.07
C GLY A 15 -9.39 -8.41 4.10
N GLN A 16 -8.56 -7.39 4.31
CA GLN A 16 -7.27 -7.23 3.63
C GLN A 16 -6.11 -7.84 4.45
N ASN A 17 -6.42 -8.52 5.55
CA ASN A 17 -5.45 -9.16 6.43
C ASN A 17 -5.10 -10.59 5.97
N GLY A 18 -4.06 -11.16 6.54
CA GLY A 18 -3.60 -12.51 6.17
C GLY A 18 -2.09 -12.60 6.06
N LEU A 19 -1.61 -13.40 5.12
CA LEU A 19 -0.22 -13.41 4.68
C LEU A 19 -0.01 -12.22 3.74
N LEU A 20 0.81 -11.25 4.14
CA LEU A 20 0.87 -9.94 3.47
C LEU A 20 2.06 -9.81 2.53
N GLY A 21 3.27 -9.88 3.04
CA GLY A 21 4.45 -9.68 2.23
C GLY A 21 5.57 -10.67 2.55
N PHE A 22 6.48 -10.84 1.61
CA PHE A 22 7.69 -11.62 1.84
C PHE A 22 8.86 -11.10 1.01
N ALA A 23 10.08 -11.35 1.50
CA ALA A 23 11.32 -11.12 0.75
C ALA A 23 12.38 -12.14 1.16
N PHE A 24 13.21 -12.54 0.21
CA PHE A 24 14.42 -13.32 0.48
C PHE A 24 15.53 -12.40 0.97
N HIS A 25 16.43 -12.95 1.80
CA HIS A 25 17.67 -12.25 2.14
C HIS A 25 18.47 -11.97 0.85
N PRO A 26 19.05 -10.78 0.64
CA PRO A 26 19.79 -10.43 -0.58
C PRO A 26 20.92 -11.40 -0.93
N ASP A 27 21.60 -11.91 0.09
CA ASP A 27 22.59 -12.98 -0.02
C ASP A 27 22.02 -14.31 0.50
N PHE A 28 20.91 -14.78 -0.12
CA PHE A 28 20.19 -15.99 0.31
C PHE A 28 21.09 -17.25 0.29
N LYS A 29 22.10 -17.27 -0.58
CA LYS A 29 23.00 -18.41 -0.69
C LYS A 29 23.80 -18.68 0.60
N HIS A 30 24.25 -17.62 1.28
CA HIS A 30 25.02 -17.70 2.52
C HIS A 30 24.16 -17.44 3.76
N ASN A 31 23.07 -16.69 3.59
CA ASN A 31 22.10 -16.36 4.63
C ASN A 31 20.71 -16.83 4.18
N PRO A 32 20.38 -18.11 4.32
CA PRO A 32 19.18 -18.70 3.75
C PRO A 32 17.90 -18.28 4.51
N TYR A 33 17.67 -16.98 4.58
CA TYR A 33 16.55 -16.40 5.30
C TYR A 33 15.44 -15.92 4.35
N ILE A 34 14.19 -16.11 4.80
CA ILE A 34 13.03 -15.44 4.26
C ILE A 34 12.40 -14.56 5.35
N TYR A 35 11.98 -13.38 4.97
CA TYR A 35 11.25 -12.42 5.81
C TYR A 35 9.79 -12.43 5.37
N ILE A 36 8.89 -12.62 6.32
CA ILE A 36 7.45 -12.72 6.05
C ILE A 36 6.73 -11.75 6.99
N SER A 37 5.78 -11.01 6.46
CA SER A 37 4.82 -10.26 7.25
C SER A 37 3.44 -10.90 7.16
N GLY A 38 2.72 -10.89 8.27
CA GLY A 38 1.39 -11.46 8.31
C GLY A 38 0.61 -11.05 9.56
N THR A 39 -0.69 -11.30 9.51
CA THR A 39 -1.61 -11.03 10.61
C THR A 39 -1.69 -12.24 11.54
N PHE A 40 -1.54 -11.99 12.82
CA PHE A 40 -1.62 -12.99 13.91
C PHE A 40 -2.56 -12.49 15.00
N LYS A 41 -3.09 -13.40 15.82
CA LYS A 41 -3.80 -13.00 17.03
C LYS A 41 -2.88 -12.19 17.95
N ASN A 42 -3.44 -11.15 18.56
CA ASN A 42 -2.75 -10.41 19.61
C ASN A 42 -3.34 -10.76 20.99
N PRO A 43 -2.74 -11.71 21.75
CA PRO A 43 -3.29 -12.12 23.03
C PRO A 43 -3.23 -11.04 24.11
N LYS A 44 -2.50 -9.97 23.86
CA LYS A 44 -2.37 -8.82 24.77
C LYS A 44 -3.32 -7.67 24.42
N SER A 45 -4.01 -7.74 23.27
CA SER A 45 -4.91 -6.66 22.87
C SER A 45 -6.16 -6.64 23.74
N THR A 46 -6.45 -5.48 24.29
CA THR A 46 -7.73 -5.13 24.91
C THR A 46 -8.61 -4.30 23.96
N ASP A 47 -8.08 -3.90 22.80
CA ASP A 47 -8.80 -3.17 21.78
C ASP A 47 -9.60 -4.16 20.92
N LYS A 48 -10.93 -4.07 21.01
CA LYS A 48 -11.85 -4.92 20.22
C LYS A 48 -11.77 -4.64 18.72
N GLU A 49 -11.36 -3.44 18.32
CA GLU A 49 -11.21 -3.03 16.92
C GLU A 49 -9.86 -3.49 16.33
N LEU A 50 -8.87 -3.76 17.19
CA LEU A 50 -7.57 -4.28 16.82
C LEU A 50 -7.24 -5.57 17.59
N PRO A 51 -8.02 -6.65 17.43
CA PRO A 51 -7.81 -7.91 18.15
C PRO A 51 -6.59 -8.68 17.63
N ASN A 52 -6.02 -8.23 16.53
CA ASN A 52 -4.90 -8.86 15.84
C ASN A 52 -3.67 -7.93 15.85
N GLN A 53 -2.55 -8.49 15.45
CA GLN A 53 -1.29 -7.77 15.24
C GLN A 53 -0.65 -8.18 13.93
N THR A 54 0.09 -7.30 13.31
CA THR A 54 1.03 -7.68 12.27
C THR A 54 2.38 -8.00 12.89
N ILE A 55 2.98 -9.10 12.44
CA ILE A 55 4.34 -9.51 12.80
C ILE A 55 5.18 -9.58 11.53
N ILE A 56 6.39 -9.03 11.58
CA ILE A 56 7.44 -9.33 10.60
C ILE A 56 8.34 -10.38 11.22
N ARG A 57 8.40 -11.54 10.57
CA ARG A 57 9.06 -12.75 11.07
C ARG A 57 10.07 -13.26 10.06
N ARG A 58 11.25 -13.66 10.53
CA ARG A 58 12.28 -14.31 9.74
C ARG A 58 12.22 -15.82 9.96
N TYR A 59 12.34 -16.57 8.85
CA TYR A 59 12.54 -18.03 8.88
C TYR A 59 13.86 -18.37 8.21
N THR A 60 14.42 -19.52 8.58
CA THR A 60 15.63 -20.09 7.97
C THR A 60 15.24 -21.24 7.05
N TYR A 61 15.72 -21.23 5.81
CA TYR A 61 15.54 -22.34 4.89
C TYR A 61 16.46 -23.51 5.27
N ASN A 62 15.87 -24.68 5.43
CA ASN A 62 16.59 -25.93 5.63
C ASN A 62 16.63 -26.70 4.32
N LYS A 63 17.81 -26.80 3.72
CA LYS A 63 18.02 -27.49 2.45
C LYS A 63 17.75 -28.99 2.51
N THR A 64 17.97 -29.61 3.67
CA THR A 64 17.79 -31.06 3.87
C THR A 64 16.30 -31.43 3.87
N THR A 65 15.47 -30.64 4.54
CA THR A 65 14.03 -30.88 4.63
C THR A 65 13.23 -30.13 3.56
N ASP A 66 13.89 -29.28 2.76
CA ASP A 66 13.28 -28.43 1.71
C ASP A 66 12.10 -27.61 2.26
N THR A 67 12.30 -26.97 3.41
CA THR A 67 11.26 -26.13 4.05
C THR A 67 11.90 -24.99 4.86
N PHE A 68 11.05 -24.07 5.35
CA PHE A 68 11.47 -22.98 6.24
C PHE A 68 11.13 -23.31 7.69
N GLU A 69 12.06 -23.02 8.59
CA GLU A 69 11.99 -23.33 10.02
C GLU A 69 12.61 -22.22 10.88
N LYS A 70 12.63 -22.40 12.19
CA LYS A 70 13.25 -21.49 13.18
C LYS A 70 12.72 -20.05 13.08
N PRO A 71 11.41 -19.85 13.35
CA PRO A 71 10.82 -18.51 13.31
C PRO A 71 11.48 -17.58 14.35
N ILE A 72 11.78 -16.35 13.93
CA ILE A 72 12.24 -15.27 14.81
C ILE A 72 11.41 -14.02 14.49
N ASP A 73 10.65 -13.54 15.48
CA ASP A 73 9.92 -12.30 15.35
C ASP A 73 10.88 -11.11 15.41
N LEU A 74 10.96 -10.38 14.31
CA LEU A 74 11.79 -9.18 14.20
C LEU A 74 11.11 -7.97 14.84
N ILE A 75 9.83 -7.84 14.57
CA ILE A 75 8.94 -6.88 15.21
C ILE A 75 7.54 -7.50 15.32
N ALA A 76 6.92 -7.38 16.49
CA ALA A 76 5.57 -7.85 16.78
C ALA A 76 4.77 -6.77 17.50
N GLY A 77 3.43 -6.80 17.41
CA GLY A 77 2.56 -5.80 18.01
C GLY A 77 2.25 -4.62 17.07
N LEU A 78 2.60 -4.71 15.79
CA LEU A 78 2.19 -3.70 14.82
C LEU A 78 0.65 -3.74 14.66
N PRO A 79 -0.02 -2.57 14.48
CA PRO A 79 -1.48 -2.52 14.27
C PRO A 79 -1.93 -3.41 13.13
N SER A 80 -3.07 -4.08 13.31
CA SER A 80 -3.66 -4.94 12.28
C SER A 80 -5.18 -4.98 12.43
N SER A 81 -5.90 -4.50 11.42
CA SER A 81 -7.36 -4.54 11.31
C SER A 81 -7.79 -5.35 10.08
N LYS A 82 -9.06 -5.30 9.71
CA LYS A 82 -9.57 -5.90 8.47
C LYS A 82 -9.35 -5.04 7.24
N ASP A 83 -8.97 -3.77 7.41
CA ASP A 83 -8.93 -2.79 6.33
C ASP A 83 -7.58 -2.08 6.26
N HIS A 84 -7.18 -1.64 5.07
CA HIS A 84 -5.96 -0.89 4.78
C HIS A 84 -4.69 -1.48 5.43
N GLN A 85 -4.49 -2.78 5.31
CA GLN A 85 -3.30 -3.44 5.87
C GLN A 85 -2.01 -3.03 5.18
N SER A 86 -2.07 -2.76 3.86
CA SER A 86 -0.87 -2.60 3.03
C SER A 86 0.01 -3.87 3.07
N GLY A 87 1.16 -3.83 3.74
CA GLY A 87 1.94 -5.04 4.02
C GLY A 87 3.01 -5.36 2.99
N ARG A 88 3.34 -4.43 2.07
CA ARG A 88 4.46 -4.64 1.13
C ARG A 88 5.77 -4.66 1.89
N LEU A 89 6.59 -5.71 1.67
CA LEU A 89 7.88 -5.91 2.27
C LEU A 89 8.95 -6.03 1.18
N VAL A 90 9.96 -5.15 1.21
CA VAL A 90 11.11 -5.20 0.31
C VAL A 90 12.40 -5.00 1.08
N ILE A 91 13.53 -5.51 0.56
CA ILE A 91 14.85 -5.25 1.12
C ILE A 91 15.60 -4.30 0.18
N GLY A 92 16.05 -3.18 0.73
CA GLY A 92 16.76 -2.16 -0.01
C GLY A 92 18.22 -2.50 -0.31
N PRO A 93 18.85 -1.76 -1.23
CA PRO A 93 20.29 -1.90 -1.52
C PRO A 93 21.18 -1.60 -0.31
N ASP A 94 20.66 -0.89 0.68
CA ASP A 94 21.26 -0.59 1.98
C ASP A 94 21.14 -1.72 3.01
N GLN A 95 20.65 -2.90 2.61
CA GLN A 95 20.45 -4.06 3.46
C GLN A 95 19.47 -3.78 4.62
N LYS A 96 18.41 -3.01 4.36
CA LYS A 96 17.34 -2.74 5.32
C LYS A 96 16.02 -3.27 4.79
N ILE A 97 15.16 -3.70 5.70
CA ILE A 97 13.76 -4.02 5.40
C ILE A 97 12.99 -2.71 5.31
N TYR A 98 12.23 -2.52 4.23
CA TYR A 98 11.22 -1.49 4.10
C TYR A 98 9.85 -2.15 4.09
N TYR A 99 8.96 -1.64 4.91
CA TYR A 99 7.64 -2.24 5.12
C TYR A 99 6.55 -1.17 5.13
N THR A 100 5.49 -1.38 4.37
CA THR A 100 4.33 -0.48 4.37
C THR A 100 3.29 -0.95 5.38
N ILE A 101 2.70 0.00 6.09
CA ILE A 101 1.56 -0.23 6.97
C ILE A 101 0.53 0.87 6.74
N GLY A 102 -0.71 0.48 6.43
CA GLY A 102 -1.78 1.43 6.15
C GLY A 102 -2.38 2.06 7.41
N ASP A 103 -3.31 2.98 7.22
CA ASP A 103 -4.01 3.68 8.29
C ASP A 103 -5.05 2.81 9.03
N GLN A 104 -5.17 1.55 8.64
CA GLN A 104 -6.08 0.54 9.22
C GLN A 104 -7.57 0.92 9.05
N GLY A 105 -7.90 1.71 8.01
CA GLY A 105 -9.26 2.16 7.74
C GLY A 105 -9.81 3.18 8.74
N ARG A 106 -8.95 3.79 9.57
CA ARG A 106 -9.37 4.78 10.58
C ARG A 106 -10.00 6.01 9.93
N ASN A 107 -11.08 6.52 10.56
CA ASN A 107 -11.89 7.63 10.07
C ASN A 107 -12.66 7.30 8.77
N GLN A 108 -12.92 6.01 8.50
CA GLN A 108 -13.63 5.52 7.31
C GLN A 108 -14.48 4.29 7.63
N LEU A 109 -15.57 4.09 6.91
CA LEU A 109 -16.42 2.89 6.92
C LEU A 109 -16.65 2.30 8.33
N ALA A 110 -16.26 1.07 8.57
CA ALA A 110 -16.43 0.39 9.85
C ALA A 110 -15.71 1.09 11.02
N TYR A 111 -14.65 1.82 10.74
CA TYR A 111 -13.81 2.52 11.72
C TYR A 111 -13.97 4.05 11.66
N LEU A 112 -15.15 4.51 11.20
CA LEU A 112 -15.46 5.92 10.92
C LEU A 112 -15.13 6.87 12.08
N PHE A 113 -15.46 6.46 13.30
CA PHE A 113 -15.31 7.31 14.49
C PHE A 113 -13.99 7.08 15.25
N LEU A 114 -13.09 6.31 14.69
CA LEU A 114 -11.76 6.11 15.26
C LEU A 114 -10.75 7.10 14.66
N PRO A 115 -9.93 7.78 15.50
CA PRO A 115 -9.01 8.80 15.01
C PRO A 115 -7.92 8.21 14.11
N ASN A 116 -7.66 8.88 12.99
CA ASN A 116 -6.56 8.52 12.08
C ASN A 116 -5.21 8.82 12.73
N GLN A 117 -4.24 7.91 12.60
CA GLN A 117 -2.92 7.99 13.22
C GLN A 117 -1.79 8.29 12.23
N ALA A 118 -2.11 8.52 10.94
CA ALA A 118 -1.09 8.64 9.90
C ALA A 118 -0.12 9.82 10.13
N GLN A 119 -0.56 10.88 10.81
CA GLN A 119 0.27 12.05 11.17
C GLN A 119 0.95 11.94 12.55
N HIS A 120 0.60 10.95 13.38
CA HIS A 120 1.19 10.78 14.71
C HIS A 120 2.48 9.96 14.64
N THR A 121 3.38 10.20 15.60
CA THR A 121 4.65 9.50 15.76
C THR A 121 4.84 9.14 17.25
N PRO A 122 5.55 8.05 17.56
CA PRO A 122 5.67 7.59 18.93
C PRO A 122 6.50 8.53 19.78
N THR A 123 6.15 8.60 21.05
CA THR A 123 7.01 9.10 22.11
C THR A 123 8.11 8.08 22.43
N GLN A 124 9.17 8.51 23.12
CA GLN A 124 10.22 7.58 23.57
C GLN A 124 9.68 6.54 24.56
N GLN A 125 8.68 6.89 25.36
CA GLN A 125 8.04 5.97 26.29
C GLN A 125 7.27 4.86 25.56
N GLU A 126 6.45 5.21 24.57
CA GLU A 126 5.72 4.23 23.73
C GLU A 126 6.69 3.31 23.00
N LEU A 127 7.78 3.86 22.44
CA LEU A 127 8.80 3.06 21.78
C LEU A 127 9.46 2.06 22.75
N ASN A 128 9.81 2.49 23.96
CA ASN A 128 10.42 1.64 24.99
C ASN A 128 9.47 0.54 25.46
N SER A 129 8.16 0.82 25.54
CA SER A 129 7.12 -0.16 25.89
C SER A 129 6.67 -1.03 24.71
N LYS A 130 7.20 -0.79 23.48
CA LYS A 130 6.78 -1.43 22.24
C LYS A 130 5.30 -1.22 21.94
N ASP A 131 4.79 -0.04 22.28
CA ASP A 131 3.48 0.41 21.85
C ASP A 131 3.58 1.04 20.46
N TYR A 132 3.09 0.35 19.47
CA TYR A 132 3.17 0.73 18.06
C TYR A 132 1.84 1.26 17.49
N HIS A 133 0.89 1.71 18.33
CA HIS A 133 -0.41 2.20 17.84
C HIS A 133 -0.28 3.39 16.87
N THR A 134 0.77 4.20 16.99
CA THR A 134 1.07 5.32 16.09
C THR A 134 1.75 4.91 14.78
N TYR A 135 2.01 3.60 14.58
CA TYR A 135 2.67 3.10 13.35
C TYR A 135 1.71 2.92 12.16
N MET A 136 0.42 3.25 12.31
CA MET A 136 -0.55 3.28 11.21
C MET A 136 -0.22 4.38 10.21
N GLY A 137 -0.36 4.10 8.91
CA GLY A 137 -0.10 5.05 7.83
C GLY A 137 1.38 5.44 7.68
N LYS A 138 2.27 4.43 7.64
CA LYS A 138 3.73 4.62 7.63
C LYS A 138 4.43 3.75 6.60
N VAL A 139 5.61 4.20 6.16
CA VAL A 139 6.65 3.29 5.70
C VAL A 139 7.65 3.11 6.83
N LEU A 140 7.91 1.88 7.21
CA LEU A 140 8.90 1.51 8.22
C LEU A 140 10.21 1.12 7.56
N ARG A 141 11.35 1.35 8.25
CA ARG A 141 12.68 0.88 7.86
C ARG A 141 13.37 0.25 9.05
N LEU A 142 13.76 -1.02 8.92
CA LEU A 142 14.34 -1.85 9.96
C LEU A 142 15.67 -2.46 9.50
N ASN A 143 16.58 -2.73 10.43
CA ASN A 143 17.70 -3.62 10.18
C ASN A 143 17.19 -5.05 9.91
N LEU A 144 17.99 -5.91 9.29
CA LEU A 144 17.62 -7.32 9.01
C LEU A 144 17.42 -8.17 10.28
N ASP A 145 17.81 -7.67 11.44
CA ASP A 145 17.57 -8.26 12.76
C ASP A 145 16.34 -7.67 13.49
N GLY A 146 15.65 -6.72 12.84
CA GLY A 146 14.47 -6.04 13.39
C GLY A 146 14.78 -4.79 14.21
N SER A 147 16.04 -4.49 14.50
CA SER A 147 16.42 -3.30 15.27
C SER A 147 16.23 -2.00 14.47
N ILE A 148 16.15 -0.87 15.18
CA ILE A 148 16.01 0.45 14.58
C ILE A 148 17.35 0.87 13.95
N PRO A 149 17.40 1.21 12.65
CA PRO A 149 18.59 1.81 12.04
C PRO A 149 18.92 3.17 12.67
N LYS A 150 20.17 3.37 13.07
CA LYS A 150 20.62 4.61 13.72
C LYS A 150 20.47 5.84 12.83
N ASP A 151 20.47 5.62 11.52
CA ASP A 151 20.33 6.64 10.50
C ASP A 151 18.88 6.84 10.02
N ASN A 152 17.87 6.25 10.71
CA ASN A 152 16.46 6.58 10.46
C ASN A 152 16.19 8.07 10.79
N PRO A 153 15.14 8.68 10.18
CA PRO A 153 14.78 10.04 10.52
C PRO A 153 14.32 10.15 11.98
N SER A 154 14.50 11.34 12.55
CA SER A 154 13.95 11.66 13.85
C SER A 154 12.65 12.45 13.68
N PHE A 155 11.58 12.00 14.29
CA PHE A 155 10.32 12.73 14.38
C PHE A 155 10.09 13.16 15.84
N ASN A 156 9.91 14.45 16.06
CA ASN A 156 9.74 15.02 17.39
C ASN A 156 10.85 14.63 18.41
N GLY A 157 12.10 14.48 17.91
CA GLY A 157 13.25 14.09 18.71
C GLY A 157 13.41 12.58 18.93
N VAL A 158 12.48 11.74 18.44
CA VAL A 158 12.52 10.29 18.59
C VAL A 158 12.94 9.61 17.28
N VAL A 159 13.97 8.78 17.33
CA VAL A 159 14.36 7.89 16.24
C VAL A 159 13.69 6.54 16.45
N SER A 160 12.89 6.12 15.47
CA SER A 160 12.10 4.89 15.52
C SER A 160 12.25 4.07 14.23
N HIS A 161 11.42 3.04 14.03
CA HIS A 161 11.37 2.33 12.74
C HIS A 161 10.70 3.16 11.63
N ILE A 162 10.03 4.28 11.97
CA ILE A 162 9.30 5.10 10.99
C ILE A 162 10.30 5.78 10.05
N TYR A 163 10.13 5.55 8.75
CA TYR A 163 10.92 6.17 7.68
C TYR A 163 10.19 7.34 7.05
N THR A 164 8.87 7.17 6.82
CA THR A 164 7.95 8.21 6.33
C THR A 164 6.59 8.08 7.00
N LEU A 165 5.78 9.13 6.94
CA LEU A 165 4.46 9.19 7.56
C LEU A 165 3.43 9.84 6.61
N GLY A 166 2.15 9.81 6.99
CA GLY A 166 1.10 10.44 6.20
C GLY A 166 0.61 9.59 5.05
N HIS A 167 0.57 8.27 5.19
CA HIS A 167 0.08 7.31 4.20
C HIS A 167 -1.31 6.80 4.54
N ARG A 168 -2.12 6.51 3.49
CA ARG A 168 -3.43 5.86 3.63
C ARG A 168 -3.32 4.35 3.52
N ASN A 169 -3.07 3.84 2.31
CA ASN A 169 -2.99 2.41 2.03
C ASN A 169 -1.92 2.12 0.96
N PRO A 170 -0.64 2.20 1.33
CA PRO A 170 0.50 1.98 0.44
C PRO A 170 0.69 0.50 0.10
N GLN A 171 0.33 0.09 -1.12
CA GLN A 171 0.30 -1.31 -1.56
C GLN A 171 1.57 -1.76 -2.30
N GLY A 172 2.25 -0.83 -2.98
CA GLY A 172 3.44 -1.13 -3.75
C GLY A 172 4.68 -0.44 -3.21
N LEU A 173 5.82 -1.14 -3.21
CA LEU A 173 7.16 -0.59 -3.02
C LEU A 173 8.12 -1.22 -4.03
N ALA A 174 8.94 -0.41 -4.70
CA ALA A 174 9.95 -0.89 -5.62
C ALA A 174 11.19 0.01 -5.61
N PHE A 175 12.36 -0.57 -5.51
CA PHE A 175 13.61 0.16 -5.69
C PHE A 175 13.95 0.32 -7.17
N ALA A 176 14.29 1.54 -7.56
CA ALA A 176 14.92 1.82 -8.83
C ALA A 176 16.42 1.44 -8.78
N PRO A 177 17.08 1.22 -9.94
CA PRO A 177 18.49 0.86 -9.98
C PRO A 177 19.44 1.84 -9.30
N ASN A 178 19.05 3.11 -9.23
CA ASN A 178 19.82 4.16 -8.56
C ASN A 178 19.55 4.26 -7.04
N GLY A 179 18.79 3.31 -6.47
CA GLY A 179 18.48 3.25 -5.05
C GLY A 179 17.28 4.08 -4.60
N LYS A 180 16.62 4.80 -5.50
CA LYS A 180 15.37 5.51 -5.17
C LYS A 180 14.24 4.52 -4.92
N LEU A 181 13.41 4.80 -3.94
CA LEU A 181 12.27 3.98 -3.57
C LEU A 181 10.99 4.61 -4.10
N LEU A 182 10.27 3.87 -4.94
CA LEU A 182 8.98 4.25 -5.48
C LEU A 182 7.86 3.49 -4.77
N GLN A 183 6.71 4.12 -4.64
CA GLN A 183 5.54 3.56 -3.96
C GLN A 183 4.29 3.80 -4.80
N SER A 184 3.35 2.86 -4.77
CA SER A 184 1.96 3.07 -5.19
C SER A 184 1.03 2.99 -3.99
N GLU A 185 0.06 3.88 -3.92
CA GLU A 185 -0.83 4.05 -2.77
C GLU A 185 -2.28 4.22 -3.21
N GLN A 186 -3.21 3.62 -2.46
CA GLN A 186 -4.64 3.79 -2.70
C GLN A 186 -5.16 5.03 -1.96
N GLY A 187 -5.67 5.98 -2.71
CA GLY A 187 -6.37 7.15 -2.23
C GLY A 187 -7.78 6.86 -1.70
N PRO A 188 -8.52 7.88 -1.24
CA PRO A 188 -9.88 7.69 -0.71
C PRO A 188 -10.90 7.39 -1.83
N ASN A 189 -11.43 8.41 -2.48
CA ASN A 189 -12.41 8.29 -3.57
C ASN A 189 -11.82 8.70 -4.92
N SER A 190 -10.72 9.44 -4.88
CA SER A 190 -9.87 9.89 -5.98
C SER A 190 -8.41 9.76 -5.55
N ASP A 191 -7.49 10.19 -6.38
CA ASP A 191 -6.10 10.44 -6.03
C ASP A 191 -5.35 9.22 -5.49
N ASP A 192 -5.49 8.06 -6.17
CA ASP A 192 -4.47 7.03 -6.00
C ASP A 192 -3.10 7.59 -6.42
N GLU A 193 -2.04 7.28 -5.67
CA GLU A 193 -0.77 7.99 -5.78
C GLU A 193 0.38 7.11 -6.27
N ILE A 194 1.29 7.75 -7.02
CA ILE A 194 2.64 7.26 -7.27
C ILE A 194 3.61 8.19 -6.56
N ASN A 195 4.33 7.68 -5.60
CA ASN A 195 5.19 8.43 -4.71
C ASN A 195 6.67 8.11 -4.89
N LEU A 196 7.54 9.12 -4.77
CA LEU A 196 8.95 8.95 -4.48
C LEU A 196 9.14 9.01 -2.96
N VAL A 197 9.54 7.89 -2.36
CA VAL A 197 9.68 7.77 -0.91
C VAL A 197 11.00 8.42 -0.46
N LEU A 198 10.90 9.54 0.24
CA LEU A 198 12.02 10.33 0.74
C LEU A 198 12.14 10.20 2.26
N LYS A 199 13.36 9.99 2.76
CA LYS A 199 13.64 9.90 4.19
C LYS A 199 13.08 11.09 4.97
N GLY A 200 12.22 10.84 5.96
CA GLY A 200 11.59 11.87 6.78
C GLY A 200 10.43 12.60 6.09
N GLY A 201 10.01 12.14 4.92
CA GLY A 201 8.89 12.72 4.18
C GLY A 201 7.54 12.50 4.86
N ASN A 202 6.62 13.44 4.64
CA ASN A 202 5.22 13.38 5.05
C ASN A 202 4.34 13.46 3.80
N TYR A 203 3.50 12.44 3.58
CA TYR A 203 2.67 12.31 2.37
C TYR A 203 1.25 12.85 2.55
N GLY A 204 0.99 13.53 3.68
CA GLY A 204 -0.18 14.38 3.88
C GLY A 204 -1.40 13.71 4.48
N TRP A 205 -1.64 12.43 4.23
CA TRP A 205 -2.83 11.73 4.70
C TRP A 205 -3.00 11.82 6.24
N PRO A 206 -4.20 12.08 6.80
CA PRO A 206 -5.50 12.24 6.13
C PRO A 206 -5.81 13.69 5.70
N ASN A 207 -4.91 14.65 5.87
CA ASN A 207 -5.16 16.06 5.59
C ASN A 207 -5.08 16.42 4.10
N VAL A 208 -4.32 15.64 3.34
CA VAL A 208 -4.11 15.78 1.90
C VAL A 208 -4.26 14.41 1.25
N ALA A 209 -4.91 14.35 0.09
CA ALA A 209 -4.99 13.19 -0.78
C ALA A 209 -4.51 13.62 -2.19
N GLY A 210 -3.41 13.04 -2.66
CA GLY A 210 -2.79 13.48 -3.92
C GLY A 210 -2.04 14.80 -3.80
N TYR A 211 -2.31 15.73 -4.70
CA TYR A 211 -1.74 17.08 -4.66
C TYR A 211 -2.48 17.94 -3.64
N LYS A 212 -1.76 18.86 -3.02
CA LYS A 212 -2.35 19.84 -2.10
C LYS A 212 -3.00 20.98 -2.90
N ASP A 213 -4.13 20.72 -3.54
CA ASP A 213 -4.75 21.61 -4.53
C ASP A 213 -6.22 21.92 -4.28
N ASP A 214 -6.80 21.43 -3.17
CA ASP A 214 -8.21 21.55 -2.81
C ASP A 214 -9.17 20.99 -3.88
N SER A 215 -8.75 19.99 -4.67
CA SER A 215 -9.54 19.39 -5.74
C SER A 215 -10.01 17.99 -5.39
N GLY A 216 -11.32 17.78 -5.31
CA GLY A 216 -11.94 16.47 -5.11
C GLY A 216 -11.81 15.89 -3.72
N TYR A 217 -11.09 16.53 -2.79
CA TYR A 217 -10.86 16.08 -1.43
C TYR A 217 -10.85 17.23 -0.42
N ALA A 218 -11.35 16.94 0.79
CA ALA A 218 -11.12 17.68 2.01
C ALA A 218 -11.18 16.72 3.19
N TYR A 219 -10.40 16.95 4.24
CA TYR A 219 -10.38 16.07 5.41
C TYR A 219 -11.61 16.27 6.28
N ALA A 220 -12.56 15.33 6.25
CA ALA A 220 -13.68 15.25 7.18
C ALA A 220 -13.28 14.42 8.40
N ASN A 221 -13.15 15.06 9.56
CA ASN A 221 -12.76 14.36 10.80
C ASN A 221 -13.98 13.81 11.54
N TYR A 222 -14.44 12.65 11.14
CA TYR A 222 -15.59 11.98 11.77
C TYR A 222 -15.30 11.56 13.23
N SER A 223 -14.04 11.32 13.59
CA SER A 223 -13.68 10.99 14.97
C SER A 223 -13.96 12.12 15.96
N ALA A 224 -13.93 13.38 15.47
CA ALA A 224 -14.22 14.59 16.22
C ALA A 224 -15.68 15.09 16.03
N ALA A 225 -16.53 14.33 15.34
CA ALA A 225 -17.91 14.73 15.12
C ALA A 225 -18.70 14.89 16.44
N THR A 226 -19.53 15.94 16.54
CA THR A 226 -20.32 16.24 17.73
C THR A 226 -21.58 15.38 17.86
N ASN A 227 -22.18 14.93 16.74
CA ASN A 227 -23.45 14.21 16.68
C ASN A 227 -23.29 12.83 16.01
N LYS A 228 -22.38 11.99 16.50
CA LYS A 228 -22.04 10.69 15.90
C LYS A 228 -23.25 9.79 15.63
N SER A 229 -24.23 9.76 16.54
CA SER A 229 -25.45 8.94 16.40
C SER A 229 -26.37 9.36 15.24
N GLN A 230 -26.23 10.56 14.72
CA GLN A 230 -27.04 11.11 13.63
C GLN A 230 -26.34 11.02 12.27
N ILE A 231 -25.08 10.64 12.25
CA ILE A 231 -24.30 10.51 11.01
C ILE A 231 -24.65 9.21 10.33
N LYS A 232 -25.38 9.29 9.22
CA LYS A 232 -25.82 8.16 8.39
C LYS A 232 -25.14 8.12 7.04
N ASP A 233 -24.58 9.25 6.59
CA ASP A 233 -23.95 9.38 5.29
C ASP A 233 -22.43 9.46 5.45
N LEU A 234 -21.75 8.72 4.61
CA LEU A 234 -20.29 8.53 4.63
C LEU A 234 -19.67 9.16 3.39
N ALA A 235 -19.89 10.46 3.18
CA ALA A 235 -19.18 11.18 2.12
C ALA A 235 -17.68 11.18 2.40
N GLN A 236 -16.97 10.22 1.83
CA GLN A 236 -15.57 9.93 2.16
C GLN A 236 -14.60 10.98 1.60
N ASN A 237 -15.01 11.75 0.60
CA ASN A 237 -14.17 12.80 -0.01
C ASN A 237 -14.16 14.12 0.78
N GLY A 238 -14.93 14.23 1.87
CA GLY A 238 -15.02 15.45 2.66
C GLY A 238 -15.76 16.61 2.02
N ILE A 239 -16.30 16.46 0.80
CA ILE A 239 -17.00 17.55 0.07
C ILE A 239 -18.45 17.69 0.56
N LYS A 240 -19.13 16.56 0.78
CA LYS A 240 -20.52 16.53 1.30
C LYS A 240 -20.54 15.70 2.58
N VAL A 241 -20.42 16.36 3.71
CA VAL A 241 -20.38 15.71 5.01
C VAL A 241 -21.61 16.08 5.86
N ALA A 242 -21.94 15.22 6.83
CA ALA A 242 -23.01 15.49 7.78
C ALA A 242 -22.71 16.69 8.66
N THR A 243 -23.76 17.40 9.09
CA THR A 243 -23.66 18.51 10.03
C THR A 243 -22.95 18.07 11.32
N GLY A 244 -22.01 18.88 11.81
CA GLY A 244 -21.27 18.64 13.04
C GLY A 244 -20.00 17.78 12.85
N VAL A 245 -19.61 17.47 11.61
CA VAL A 245 -18.31 16.91 11.29
C VAL A 245 -17.36 18.05 10.94
N PRO A 246 -16.22 18.21 11.64
CA PRO A 246 -15.20 19.17 11.25
C PRO A 246 -14.60 18.82 9.89
N VAL A 247 -14.47 19.81 9.01
CA VAL A 247 -13.85 19.67 7.68
C VAL A 247 -12.70 20.66 7.58
N THR A 248 -11.57 20.20 7.06
CA THR A 248 -10.37 21.01 6.81
C THR A 248 -9.97 20.82 5.35
N LYS A 249 -9.76 21.93 4.63
CA LYS A 249 -9.23 21.90 3.28
C LYS A 249 -7.76 21.54 3.27
N GLU A 250 -7.27 20.97 2.18
CA GLU A 250 -5.86 20.62 2.05
C GLU A 250 -4.95 21.86 2.18
N SER A 251 -5.35 22.99 1.58
CA SER A 251 -4.61 24.26 1.68
C SER A 251 -4.46 24.80 3.09
N GLU A 252 -5.38 24.46 3.99
CA GLU A 252 -5.35 24.86 5.40
C GLU A 252 -4.36 24.04 6.25
N TRP A 253 -3.96 22.86 5.73
CA TRP A 253 -3.02 22.02 6.46
C TRP A 253 -1.59 22.59 6.42
N THR A 254 -0.95 22.71 7.58
CA THR A 254 0.38 23.30 7.78
C THR A 254 1.45 22.29 8.18
N GLY A 255 1.21 21.00 7.91
CA GLY A 255 2.18 19.95 8.23
C GLY A 255 3.52 20.14 7.53
N LYS A 256 4.59 19.73 8.22
CA LYS A 256 5.97 19.91 7.73
C LYS A 256 6.40 18.77 6.81
N ASN A 257 7.38 19.02 5.97
CA ASN A 257 8.04 18.06 5.08
C ASN A 257 7.05 17.35 4.13
N PHE A 258 6.02 18.05 3.68
CA PHE A 258 5.10 17.50 2.69
C PHE A 258 5.84 17.14 1.41
N VAL A 259 5.62 15.91 0.95
CA VAL A 259 6.15 15.40 -0.32
C VAL A 259 4.95 15.12 -1.22
N PRO A 260 4.73 15.92 -2.27
CA PRO A 260 3.65 15.66 -3.21
C PRO A 260 3.92 14.38 -4.02
N PRO A 261 2.89 13.68 -4.50
CA PRO A 261 3.08 12.53 -5.37
C PRO A 261 3.75 12.93 -6.70
N LEU A 262 4.46 11.99 -7.30
CA LEU A 262 4.97 12.14 -8.67
C LEU A 262 3.81 12.19 -9.68
N LYS A 263 2.73 11.46 -9.38
CA LYS A 263 1.52 11.38 -10.20
C LYS A 263 0.33 10.91 -9.39
N THR A 264 -0.86 11.43 -9.68
CA THR A 264 -2.16 10.93 -9.20
C THR A 264 -2.87 10.11 -10.27
N LEU A 265 -3.73 9.18 -9.85
CA LEU A 265 -4.55 8.29 -10.68
C LEU A 265 -5.97 8.18 -10.09
N TYR A 266 -6.87 9.12 -10.22
CA TYR A 266 -6.91 10.38 -10.93
C TYR A 266 -7.43 11.48 -10.00
N THR A 267 -6.94 12.72 -10.15
CA THR A 267 -7.51 13.89 -9.49
C THR A 267 -8.78 14.36 -10.23
N VAL A 268 -9.80 14.76 -9.47
CA VAL A 268 -11.06 15.27 -10.02
C VAL A 268 -11.48 16.56 -9.31
N GLN A 269 -12.38 17.33 -9.94
CA GLN A 269 -12.96 18.54 -9.35
C GLN A 269 -14.00 18.20 -8.27
N ASP A 270 -14.28 19.13 -7.35
CA ASP A 270 -15.30 19.02 -6.30
C ASP A 270 -16.72 18.70 -6.83
N THR A 271 -16.97 19.02 -8.10
CA THR A 271 -18.24 18.75 -8.77
C THR A 271 -18.37 17.34 -9.31
N TYR A 272 -17.36 16.49 -9.16
CA TYR A 272 -17.40 15.12 -9.65
C TYR A 272 -18.57 14.32 -9.04
N ASN A 273 -19.27 13.56 -9.87
CA ASN A 273 -20.38 12.75 -9.42
C ASN A 273 -19.90 11.33 -9.00
N TYR A 274 -19.76 11.12 -7.72
CA TYR A 274 -19.38 9.82 -7.16
C TYR A 274 -20.50 8.76 -7.15
N ASN A 275 -21.75 9.17 -7.47
CA ASN A 275 -22.93 8.28 -7.54
C ASN A 275 -23.23 7.92 -9.00
N ASP A 276 -22.31 7.26 -9.69
CA ASP A 276 -22.51 6.80 -11.05
C ASP A 276 -23.47 5.60 -11.07
N PRO A 277 -24.66 5.73 -11.71
CA PRO A 277 -25.64 4.66 -11.75
C PRO A 277 -25.18 3.42 -12.53
N THR A 278 -24.18 3.53 -13.39
CA THR A 278 -23.61 2.41 -14.16
C THR A 278 -23.02 1.33 -13.25
N CYS A 279 -22.52 1.72 -12.08
CA CYS A 279 -21.97 0.78 -11.09
C CYS A 279 -22.99 0.30 -10.04
N GLY A 280 -24.22 0.84 -10.04
CA GLY A 280 -25.26 0.45 -9.10
C GLY A 280 -24.80 0.55 -7.63
N GLU A 281 -25.08 -0.49 -6.83
CA GLU A 281 -24.63 -0.55 -5.43
C GLU A 281 -23.10 -0.61 -5.25
N MET A 282 -22.37 -0.93 -6.32
CA MET A 282 -20.90 -0.98 -6.34
C MET A 282 -20.27 0.34 -6.84
N ALA A 283 -20.90 1.49 -6.56
CA ALA A 283 -20.47 2.80 -7.04
C ALA A 283 -18.96 3.08 -6.87
N TYR A 284 -18.35 2.58 -5.79
CA TYR A 284 -16.92 2.71 -5.51
C TYR A 284 -16.01 2.13 -6.62
N ILE A 285 -16.49 1.19 -7.43
CA ILE A 285 -15.74 0.66 -8.57
C ILE A 285 -15.64 1.70 -9.69
N CYS A 286 -16.65 2.56 -9.86
CA CYS A 286 -16.66 3.64 -10.83
C CYS A 286 -15.89 4.91 -10.38
N TRP A 287 -15.58 5.03 -9.10
CA TRP A 287 -14.83 6.20 -8.62
C TRP A 287 -13.50 6.38 -9.36
N PRO A 288 -13.01 7.65 -9.47
CA PRO A 288 -11.80 7.97 -10.20
C PRO A 288 -10.52 7.53 -9.46
N THR A 289 -10.44 6.26 -9.19
CA THR A 289 -9.31 5.53 -8.59
C THR A 289 -9.05 4.26 -9.39
N VAL A 290 -7.90 3.66 -9.20
CA VAL A 290 -7.50 2.42 -9.88
C VAL A 290 -7.28 1.25 -8.93
N ALA A 291 -7.20 1.53 -7.63
CA ALA A 291 -6.81 0.59 -6.57
C ALA A 291 -5.47 -0.11 -6.92
N PRO A 292 -4.35 0.64 -6.93
CA PRO A 292 -3.04 0.04 -7.18
C PRO A 292 -2.73 -1.02 -6.14
N SER A 293 -2.16 -2.14 -6.56
CA SER A 293 -1.92 -3.31 -5.69
C SER A 293 -0.44 -3.63 -5.49
N SER A 294 0.40 -3.11 -6.36
CA SER A 294 1.85 -3.32 -6.34
C SER A 294 2.55 -2.23 -7.14
N ALA A 295 3.87 -2.26 -7.12
CA ALA A 295 4.75 -1.45 -7.96
C ALA A 295 5.96 -2.29 -8.37
N TYR A 296 6.36 -2.20 -9.64
CA TYR A 296 7.56 -2.86 -10.16
C TYR A 296 8.30 -1.94 -11.11
N VAL A 297 9.58 -1.69 -10.85
CA VAL A 297 10.44 -0.92 -11.76
C VAL A 297 11.02 -1.87 -12.81
N TYR A 298 10.58 -1.66 -14.05
CA TYR A 298 11.11 -2.42 -15.18
C TYR A 298 12.44 -1.83 -15.63
N THR A 299 13.50 -2.62 -15.49
CA THR A 299 14.89 -2.22 -15.80
C THR A 299 15.42 -2.78 -17.10
N GLY A 300 14.59 -3.57 -17.82
CA GLY A 300 15.01 -4.24 -19.04
C GLY A 300 15.74 -5.56 -18.80
N GLY A 301 16.61 -5.93 -19.70
CA GLY A 301 17.38 -7.17 -19.74
C GLY A 301 17.94 -7.40 -21.13
N LYS A 302 18.55 -8.58 -21.39
CA LYS A 302 19.14 -8.89 -22.72
C LYS A 302 18.10 -8.91 -23.86
N LYS A 303 16.83 -9.12 -23.54
CA LYS A 303 15.69 -9.14 -24.47
C LYS A 303 14.64 -8.11 -24.03
N ALA A 304 15.08 -6.96 -23.57
CA ALA A 304 14.19 -5.90 -23.09
C ALA A 304 13.10 -5.55 -24.12
N ILE A 305 11.92 -5.18 -23.61
CA ILE A 305 10.85 -4.64 -24.45
C ILE A 305 11.29 -3.24 -24.87
N PRO A 306 11.40 -2.94 -26.17
CA PRO A 306 11.87 -1.65 -26.65
C PRO A 306 11.04 -0.48 -26.10
N GLY A 307 11.70 0.56 -25.61
CA GLY A 307 11.06 1.76 -25.07
C GLY A 307 10.46 1.60 -23.66
N TRP A 308 10.68 0.44 -23.00
CA TRP A 308 10.16 0.21 -21.64
C TRP A 308 11.18 0.48 -20.52
N GLU A 309 12.40 0.85 -20.83
CA GLU A 309 13.40 1.22 -19.83
C GLU A 309 12.87 2.38 -18.95
N ASN A 310 13.26 2.39 -17.69
CA ASN A 310 12.81 3.38 -16.70
C ASN A 310 11.29 3.48 -16.61
N THR A 311 10.62 2.34 -16.55
CA THR A 311 9.17 2.27 -16.45
C THR A 311 8.74 1.69 -15.10
N LEU A 312 7.75 2.33 -14.47
CA LEU A 312 7.03 1.77 -13.35
C LEU A 312 5.78 1.05 -13.86
N LEU A 313 5.62 -0.22 -13.50
CA LEU A 313 4.43 -1.02 -13.75
C LEU A 313 3.59 -1.05 -12.47
N VAL A 314 2.31 -0.67 -12.58
CA VAL A 314 1.38 -0.57 -11.45
C VAL A 314 0.12 -1.38 -11.79
N PRO A 315 -0.03 -2.59 -11.23
CA PRO A 315 -1.25 -3.37 -11.40
C PRO A 315 -2.43 -2.73 -10.68
N SER A 316 -3.61 -2.88 -11.27
CA SER A 316 -4.88 -2.37 -10.76
C SER A 316 -5.83 -3.50 -10.38
N LEU A 317 -6.41 -3.40 -9.19
CA LEU A 317 -7.43 -4.35 -8.74
C LEU A 317 -8.78 -4.10 -9.39
N LYS A 318 -9.17 -2.85 -9.59
CA LYS A 318 -10.52 -2.54 -10.02
C LYS A 318 -10.68 -2.16 -11.49
N ARG A 319 -9.57 -1.85 -12.21
CA ARG A 319 -9.61 -1.49 -13.64
C ARG A 319 -9.24 -2.63 -14.57
N GLY A 320 -8.75 -3.76 -14.05
CA GLY A 320 -8.34 -4.90 -14.86
C GLY A 320 -7.21 -4.58 -15.85
N VAL A 321 -6.30 -3.69 -15.47
CA VAL A 321 -5.16 -3.24 -16.27
C VAL A 321 -3.88 -3.20 -15.45
N ILE A 322 -2.76 -3.14 -16.13
CA ILE A 322 -1.47 -2.74 -15.56
C ILE A 322 -1.12 -1.38 -16.15
N PHE A 323 -0.98 -0.37 -15.31
CA PHE A 323 -0.53 0.94 -15.76
C PHE A 323 0.97 0.94 -16.00
N ARG A 324 1.37 1.39 -17.18
CA ARG A 324 2.74 1.69 -17.55
C ARG A 324 3.01 3.17 -17.39
N ILE A 325 3.92 3.55 -16.51
CA ILE A 325 4.29 4.93 -16.20
C ILE A 325 5.76 5.13 -16.55
N LYS A 326 6.06 5.95 -17.54
CA LYS A 326 7.43 6.27 -17.93
C LYS A 326 8.03 7.25 -16.93
N LEU A 327 9.24 6.97 -16.48
CA LEU A 327 10.00 7.81 -15.56
C LEU A 327 11.19 8.42 -16.28
N ASP A 328 11.65 9.56 -15.79
CA ASP A 328 12.92 10.14 -16.19
C ASP A 328 14.09 9.21 -15.80
N PRO A 329 15.28 9.34 -16.43
CA PRO A 329 16.43 8.48 -16.11
C PRO A 329 16.90 8.55 -14.66
N THR A 330 16.52 9.59 -13.93
CA THR A 330 16.83 9.74 -12.50
C THR A 330 15.76 9.17 -11.58
N TYR A 331 14.64 8.67 -12.12
CA TYR A 331 13.48 8.16 -11.37
C TYR A 331 12.91 9.19 -10.38
N SER A 332 12.86 10.46 -10.79
CA SER A 332 12.39 11.57 -9.95
C SER A 332 11.09 12.19 -10.44
N THR A 333 10.73 11.98 -11.70
CA THR A 333 9.53 12.54 -12.33
C THR A 333 8.92 11.53 -13.29
N THR A 334 7.62 11.65 -13.52
CA THR A 334 6.93 10.95 -14.60
C THR A 334 7.03 11.77 -15.88
N LEU A 335 7.23 11.11 -17.03
CA LEU A 335 7.38 11.79 -18.33
C LEU A 335 6.08 11.85 -19.11
N ASP A 336 5.23 10.83 -18.96
CA ASP A 336 4.01 10.63 -19.74
C ASP A 336 2.82 10.36 -18.82
N ASP A 337 1.63 10.30 -19.43
CA ASP A 337 0.45 9.77 -18.76
C ASP A 337 0.59 8.27 -18.45
N ALA A 338 -0.15 7.84 -17.44
CA ALA A 338 -0.21 6.43 -17.09
C ALA A 338 -0.98 5.67 -18.19
N ILE A 339 -0.29 4.80 -18.93
CA ILE A 339 -0.87 4.05 -20.06
C ILE A 339 -1.45 2.73 -19.53
N PRO A 340 -2.77 2.52 -19.59
CA PRO A 340 -3.38 1.24 -19.23
C PRO A 340 -3.05 0.16 -20.27
N MET A 341 -2.60 -1.00 -19.83
CA MET A 341 -2.22 -2.13 -20.68
C MET A 341 -2.84 -3.43 -20.17
N PHE A 342 -2.94 -4.44 -21.03
CA PHE A 342 -3.40 -5.80 -20.70
C PHE A 342 -4.81 -5.83 -20.10
N LYS A 343 -5.74 -5.03 -20.67
CA LYS A 343 -7.13 -4.98 -20.19
C LYS A 343 -7.79 -6.35 -20.21
N SER A 344 -8.44 -6.70 -19.10
CA SER A 344 -9.17 -7.94 -18.86
C SER A 344 -10.19 -7.76 -17.75
N ASN A 345 -10.98 -8.79 -17.46
CA ASN A 345 -11.80 -8.84 -16.24
C ASN A 345 -11.04 -9.46 -15.06
N ASN A 346 -9.72 -9.28 -14.98
CA ASN A 346 -8.93 -9.74 -13.83
C ASN A 346 -8.65 -8.62 -12.84
N ARG A 347 -8.44 -9.00 -11.60
CA ARG A 347 -7.89 -8.14 -10.55
C ARG A 347 -6.39 -8.44 -10.47
N TYR A 348 -5.58 -7.59 -11.06
CA TYR A 348 -4.13 -7.78 -11.08
C TYR A 348 -3.52 -7.43 -9.72
N ARG A 349 -2.88 -8.41 -9.07
CA ARG A 349 -2.34 -8.28 -7.70
C ARG A 349 -0.88 -7.89 -7.67
N ASP A 350 -0.05 -8.48 -8.53
CA ASP A 350 1.39 -8.23 -8.55
C ASP A 350 1.96 -8.46 -9.95
N VAL A 351 3.10 -7.85 -10.25
CA VAL A 351 3.81 -7.99 -11.53
C VAL A 351 5.31 -7.98 -11.33
N ILE A 352 6.00 -8.87 -12.03
CA ILE A 352 7.47 -8.87 -12.15
C ILE A 352 7.87 -9.19 -13.58
N ALA A 353 9.07 -8.78 -14.00
CA ALA A 353 9.65 -9.20 -15.27
C ALA A 353 10.63 -10.38 -15.11
N SER A 354 10.78 -11.16 -16.16
CA SER A 354 11.88 -12.14 -16.26
C SER A 354 13.24 -11.45 -16.25
N PRO A 355 14.33 -12.14 -15.88
CA PRO A 355 15.68 -11.58 -15.94
C PRO A 355 16.10 -11.15 -17.36
N GLU A 356 15.57 -11.82 -18.41
CA GLU A 356 15.78 -11.44 -19.80
C GLU A 356 15.05 -10.17 -20.20
N GLY A 357 14.01 -9.78 -19.48
CA GLY A 357 13.21 -8.56 -19.66
C GLY A 357 12.04 -8.70 -20.65
N ASN A 358 11.92 -9.77 -21.42
CA ASN A 358 10.88 -9.92 -22.44
C ASN A 358 9.59 -10.57 -21.93
N THR A 359 9.51 -10.97 -20.68
CA THR A 359 8.34 -11.66 -20.13
C THR A 359 7.92 -11.00 -18.82
N LEU A 360 6.62 -10.72 -18.69
CA LEU A 360 5.99 -10.33 -17.44
C LEU A 360 5.26 -11.53 -16.84
N TYR A 361 5.41 -11.71 -15.55
CA TYR A 361 4.62 -12.62 -14.72
C TYR A 361 3.69 -11.80 -13.85
N VAL A 362 2.40 -12.11 -13.90
CA VAL A 362 1.35 -11.32 -13.25
C VAL A 362 0.49 -12.24 -12.40
N LEU A 363 0.33 -11.88 -11.13
CA LEU A 363 -0.59 -12.57 -10.22
C LEU A 363 -1.97 -11.91 -10.27
N THR A 364 -3.02 -12.73 -10.11
CA THR A 364 -4.41 -12.26 -10.01
C THR A 364 -5.04 -12.66 -8.68
N ASP A 365 -6.01 -11.86 -8.21
CA ASP A 365 -6.83 -12.21 -7.06
C ASP A 365 -7.75 -13.40 -7.37
N THR A 366 -8.18 -14.11 -6.33
CA THR A 366 -9.14 -15.22 -6.42
C THR A 366 -10.58 -14.76 -6.53
N ALA A 367 -10.89 -13.53 -6.07
CA ALA A 367 -12.25 -12.98 -6.02
C ALA A 367 -12.21 -11.44 -5.98
N GLY A 368 -13.40 -10.83 -6.08
CA GLY A 368 -13.64 -9.40 -5.97
C GLY A 368 -14.19 -8.79 -7.26
N ASN A 369 -14.46 -7.48 -7.22
CA ASN A 369 -15.14 -6.77 -8.31
C ASN A 369 -14.12 -6.04 -9.22
N VAL A 370 -14.42 -6.00 -10.51
CA VAL A 370 -13.66 -5.29 -11.54
C VAL A 370 -14.60 -4.55 -12.50
N GLN A 371 -14.14 -3.41 -13.02
CA GLN A 371 -14.88 -2.66 -14.04
C GLN A 371 -14.57 -3.20 -15.43
N LYS A 372 -15.62 -3.55 -16.18
CA LYS A 372 -15.53 -3.96 -17.58
C LYS A 372 -15.28 -2.78 -18.51
N ASP A 373 -15.10 -3.06 -19.81
CA ASP A 373 -14.89 -2.05 -20.85
C ASP A 373 -16.12 -1.15 -21.06
N ASP A 374 -17.33 -1.69 -20.86
CA ASP A 374 -18.59 -0.94 -20.93
C ASP A 374 -18.87 -0.08 -19.68
N GLY A 375 -17.94 -0.03 -18.73
CA GLY A 375 -18.06 0.69 -17.47
C GLY A 375 -18.82 -0.04 -16.38
N SER A 376 -19.55 -1.13 -16.70
CA SER A 376 -20.28 -1.91 -15.69
C SER A 376 -19.35 -2.73 -14.80
N VAL A 377 -19.88 -3.26 -13.70
CA VAL A 377 -19.13 -4.07 -12.73
C VAL A 377 -19.36 -5.56 -12.95
N THR A 378 -18.33 -6.36 -12.77
CA THR A 378 -18.43 -7.82 -12.72
C THR A 378 -17.61 -8.40 -11.58
N HIS A 379 -18.07 -9.51 -11.02
CA HIS A 379 -17.33 -10.39 -10.11
C HIS A 379 -16.82 -11.66 -10.81
N ASN A 380 -17.16 -11.83 -12.10
CA ASN A 380 -16.71 -12.97 -12.89
C ASN A 380 -15.32 -12.67 -13.44
N LEU A 381 -14.28 -13.09 -12.70
CA LEU A 381 -12.89 -12.92 -13.11
C LEU A 381 -12.54 -13.95 -14.20
N GLU A 382 -11.72 -13.55 -15.18
CA GLU A 382 -11.29 -14.44 -16.28
C GLU A 382 -10.28 -15.50 -15.81
N ASN A 383 -9.35 -15.11 -14.94
CA ASN A 383 -8.28 -15.98 -14.45
C ASN A 383 -8.10 -15.78 -12.93
N PRO A 384 -9.06 -16.22 -12.09
CA PRO A 384 -8.97 -16.04 -10.65
C PRO A 384 -7.81 -16.87 -10.06
N GLY A 385 -7.01 -16.25 -9.16
CA GLY A 385 -5.93 -16.91 -8.45
C GLY A 385 -4.83 -17.50 -9.33
N SER A 386 -4.53 -16.84 -10.44
CA SER A 386 -3.64 -17.37 -11.47
C SER A 386 -2.32 -16.61 -11.55
N LEU A 387 -1.30 -17.29 -12.08
CA LEU A 387 -0.07 -16.70 -12.57
C LEU A 387 -0.14 -16.60 -14.09
N ILE A 388 -0.32 -15.39 -14.61
CA ILE A 388 -0.39 -15.11 -16.04
C ILE A 388 1.01 -14.74 -16.55
N LYS A 389 1.34 -15.22 -17.76
CA LYS A 389 2.59 -14.93 -18.44
C LYS A 389 2.31 -14.14 -19.72
N PHE A 390 2.83 -12.92 -19.82
CA PHE A 390 2.85 -12.13 -21.05
C PHE A 390 4.26 -12.11 -21.62
N THR A 391 4.44 -12.50 -22.87
CA THR A 391 5.75 -12.54 -23.51
C THR A 391 5.77 -11.64 -24.73
N TYR A 392 6.71 -10.69 -24.76
CA TYR A 392 7.00 -9.88 -25.95
C TYR A 392 7.77 -10.73 -26.95
N ASN A 393 7.27 -10.80 -28.17
CA ASN A 393 7.79 -11.64 -29.27
C ASN A 393 8.34 -10.82 -30.45
N GLY A 394 8.58 -9.52 -30.22
CA GLY A 394 9.17 -8.63 -31.24
C GLY A 394 8.19 -8.08 -32.27
N LYS A 395 6.87 -8.18 -32.02
CA LYS A 395 5.81 -7.64 -32.90
C LYS A 395 5.08 -6.50 -32.22
#